data_6a2ac1dd67d34f3ad64d8d7988c67e72
#
_entry.id   6a2ac1dd67d34f3ad64d8d7988c67e72
#
_cell.length_a   1.000
_cell.length_b   1.000
_cell.length_c   1.000
_cell.angle_alpha   90.00
_cell.angle_beta   90.00
_cell.angle_gamma   90.00
#
_symmetry.space_group_name_H-M   'P 1'
#
loop_
_entity.id
_entity.type
_entity.pdbx_description
1 polymer ?
#
loop_
_entity_poly.entity_id
_entity_poly.type
_entity_poly.pdbx_seq_one_letter_code
_entity_poly.pdbx_strand_id
1 'polypeptide(L)'
;MRLAGLLASSLAVGLILAGCSRDKAASAPGAKGASSTATFSAPPVPVEVLTVQTRDVQYSLSAVGSLQAQELIRVPARVAGVIQDVAFHEGDWVTANRVLARIDPERYRLAATRAAAALQEAEAKANEAKAALDKRQALRAKDAGWVTTEELTNFQAQLAQAQAAAAALKAAKDQAEKDAHDSEVRAEAAGVIDQKLADTGQYLAAGTAVATMLDARKLKLSFRVAESDASRLGKDPGITFRVKGIPGKEFHATLFHVGGTSDPGTRMVECLAWVENADRELRPGNFADVTVALETRKGSLVVPQTAVLPTDRGFVGFVLKDDTHVEKRSLRLGLFTQDGGVEVLEGLQPGDRVIVRGSSTLTEDSIVTPTTPEATP
;
A
#
# COMPACT_ATOMS: atom_id res chain seq x y z
N MET A 1 48.63 -22.98 -0.07
CA MET A 1 49.69 -22.82 -1.10
C MET A 1 49.79 -21.36 -1.46
N ARG A 2 50.91 -20.76 -1.03
CA ARG A 2 51.75 -19.72 -1.65
C ARG A 2 51.07 -18.44 -2.09
N LEU A 3 51.44 -17.30 -1.70
CA LEU A 3 52.60 -16.40 -1.38
C LEU A 3 52.24 -15.08 -2.03
N ALA A 4 52.15 -13.97 -1.30
CA ALA A 4 53.22 -12.98 -1.01
C ALA A 4 53.40 -11.90 -2.08
N GLY A 5 53.58 -10.64 -1.61
CA GLY A 5 54.21 -9.50 -2.27
C GLY A 5 53.55 -8.17 -1.87
N LEU A 6 53.80 -7.46 -0.80
CA LEU A 6 54.91 -6.57 -0.44
C LEU A 6 55.40 -5.70 -1.61
N LEU A 7 55.19 -4.40 -1.51
CA LEU A 7 56.24 -3.40 -1.74
C LEU A 7 55.80 -2.03 -1.21
N ALA A 8 56.57 -1.57 -0.21
CA ALA A 8 56.63 -0.24 0.31
C ALA A 8 57.53 0.63 -0.58
N SER A 9 57.30 1.91 -0.65
CA SER A 9 58.35 2.90 -1.02
C SER A 9 58.09 4.24 -0.35
N SER A 10 58.95 4.52 0.58
CA SER A 10 59.22 5.80 1.23
C SER A 10 60.18 6.64 0.39
N LEU A 11 60.11 7.99 0.47
CA LEU A 11 61.20 8.99 0.40
C LEU A 11 60.59 10.37 0.62
N ALA A 12 60.76 11.08 1.69
CA ALA A 12 61.94 11.75 2.25
C ALA A 12 62.19 13.13 1.65
N VAL A 13 62.00 14.15 2.52
CA VAL A 13 62.92 15.27 2.85
C VAL A 13 63.21 16.35 1.81
N GLY A 14 62.96 17.61 2.23
CA GLY A 14 63.45 18.84 1.59
C GLY A 14 63.19 20.06 2.43
N LEU A 15 64.02 20.25 3.46
CA LEU A 15 64.18 21.45 4.31
C LEU A 15 65.12 22.43 3.62
N ILE A 16 64.72 23.69 3.38
CA ILE A 16 65.68 24.79 3.13
C ILE A 16 65.29 26.02 3.96
N LEU A 17 66.14 26.31 4.91
CA LEU A 17 66.32 27.59 5.65
C LEU A 17 67.23 28.52 4.87
N ALA A 18 66.94 29.83 4.88
CA ALA A 18 67.84 30.97 4.88
C ALA A 18 67.03 32.23 4.48
N GLY A 19 67.11 33.35 5.05
CA GLY A 19 68.02 33.95 5.94
C GLY A 19 67.70 35.45 6.01
N CYS A 20 68.06 36.06 7.09
CA CYS A 20 67.92 37.43 7.50
C CYS A 20 68.40 38.48 6.49
N SER A 21 67.76 39.69 6.52
CA SER A 21 68.57 40.90 6.70
C SER A 21 67.75 42.08 7.27
N ARG A 22 68.28 42.61 8.28
CA ARG A 22 67.94 43.79 9.03
C ARG A 22 68.51 44.99 8.25
N ASP A 23 67.76 46.06 8.11
CA ASP A 23 68.40 47.38 8.15
C ASP A 23 67.50 48.45 8.77
N LYS A 24 68.18 49.41 9.33
CA LYS A 24 67.93 50.29 10.45
C LYS A 24 67.65 51.70 9.98
N ALA A 25 66.71 52.35 10.68
CA ALA A 25 66.72 53.76 11.09
C ALA A 25 66.51 54.88 10.06
N ALA A 26 65.47 55.68 10.33
CA ALA A 26 65.70 57.13 10.61
C ALA A 26 64.39 57.72 11.20
N SER A 27 64.56 58.43 12.29
CA SER A 27 63.56 59.13 13.08
C SER A 27 63.34 60.58 12.59
N ALA A 28 62.10 61.04 12.86
CA ALA A 28 61.66 62.37 13.34
C ALA A 28 60.95 63.30 12.32
N PRO A 29 60.17 64.33 12.77
CA PRO A 29 59.23 64.39 13.87
C PRO A 29 57.86 65.05 13.49
N GLY A 30 56.83 64.77 14.28
CA GLY A 30 55.84 65.77 14.73
C GLY A 30 54.85 66.37 13.72
N ALA A 31 53.63 65.83 13.70
CA ALA A 31 52.45 66.65 13.45
C ALA A 31 51.29 66.13 14.29
N LYS A 32 50.84 66.98 15.22
CA LYS A 32 49.56 66.80 15.93
C LYS A 32 48.42 66.90 14.90
N GLY A 33 47.78 65.79 14.59
CA GLY A 33 46.62 65.74 13.76
C GLY A 33 45.47 65.13 14.59
N ALA A 34 44.43 65.85 14.69
CA ALA A 34 43.21 65.52 15.42
C ALA A 34 42.66 64.13 15.01
N SER A 35 42.46 63.24 15.98
CA SER A 35 41.69 61.99 15.79
C SER A 35 40.22 62.36 15.58
N SER A 36 39.83 62.52 14.34
CA SER A 36 38.40 62.33 13.98
C SER A 36 38.16 60.88 13.93
N THR A 37 37.51 60.37 14.94
CA THR A 37 36.84 59.07 14.91
C THR A 37 35.72 59.09 13.81
N ALA A 38 36.15 58.85 12.58
CA ALA A 38 35.17 58.53 11.54
C ALA A 38 34.52 57.16 11.90
N THR A 39 33.36 57.25 12.44
CA THR A 39 32.47 56.08 12.58
C THR A 39 32.23 55.56 11.15
N PHE A 40 32.92 54.51 10.76
CA PHE A 40 32.67 53.81 9.51
C PHE A 40 31.32 53.14 9.68
N SER A 41 30.24 53.83 9.31
CA SER A 41 28.94 53.19 9.11
C SER A 41 29.06 52.32 7.85
N ALA A 42 29.03 51.02 8.01
CA ALA A 42 28.98 50.10 6.88
C ALA A 42 27.77 50.45 6.01
N PRO A 43 27.89 50.41 4.69
CA PRO A 43 26.72 50.67 3.83
C PRO A 43 25.57 49.71 4.18
N PRO A 44 24.32 50.21 4.19
CA PRO A 44 23.16 49.38 4.54
C PRO A 44 23.04 48.19 3.56
N VAL A 45 22.84 47.00 4.13
CA VAL A 45 22.71 45.76 3.35
C VAL A 45 21.27 45.64 2.82
N PRO A 46 21.06 45.44 1.52
CA PRO A 46 19.73 45.21 0.98
C PRO A 46 19.23 43.83 1.42
N VAL A 47 18.03 43.76 2.00
CA VAL A 47 17.42 42.53 2.52
C VAL A 47 15.99 42.40 2.07
N GLU A 48 15.54 41.18 1.74
CA GLU A 48 14.13 40.90 1.52
C GLU A 48 13.49 40.54 2.84
N VAL A 49 12.32 41.15 3.10
CA VAL A 49 11.60 41.01 4.36
C VAL A 49 10.20 40.45 4.13
N LEU A 50 9.84 39.43 4.89
CA LEU A 50 8.50 38.84 4.91
C LEU A 50 7.81 39.12 6.25
N THR A 51 6.56 39.57 6.22
CA THR A 51 5.74 39.67 7.43
C THR A 51 5.21 38.29 7.80
N VAL A 52 5.52 37.85 9.01
CA VAL A 52 5.09 36.55 9.53
C VAL A 52 3.59 36.57 9.79
N GLN A 53 2.86 35.67 9.15
CA GLN A 53 1.44 35.49 9.35
C GLN A 53 1.16 34.10 9.90
N THR A 54 0.10 33.97 10.69
CA THR A 54 -0.41 32.69 11.10
C THR A 54 -1.15 32.05 9.96
N ARG A 55 -0.87 30.77 9.70
CA ARG A 55 -1.62 29.96 8.74
C ARG A 55 -1.86 28.55 9.29
N ASP A 56 -2.87 27.91 8.78
CA ASP A 56 -3.10 26.51 9.07
C ASP A 56 -2.09 25.69 8.29
N VAL A 57 -1.40 24.78 8.97
CA VAL A 57 -0.37 23.93 8.40
C VAL A 57 -0.79 22.49 8.49
N GLN A 58 -0.88 21.86 7.34
CA GLN A 58 -1.08 20.42 7.27
C GLN A 58 0.28 19.73 7.22
N TYR A 59 0.56 18.93 8.23
CA TYR A 59 1.73 18.08 8.24
C TYR A 59 1.46 16.82 7.46
N SER A 60 2.37 16.45 6.63
CA SER A 60 2.32 15.20 5.90
C SER A 60 3.68 14.52 5.93
N LEU A 61 3.67 13.22 5.91
CA LEU A 61 4.85 12.41 5.69
C LEU A 61 4.81 11.84 4.28
N SER A 62 6.00 11.61 3.72
CA SER A 62 6.16 10.89 2.45
C SER A 62 6.73 9.51 2.73
N ALA A 63 6.16 8.51 2.09
CA ALA A 63 6.62 7.12 2.18
C ALA A 63 6.58 6.47 0.80
N VAL A 64 7.37 5.43 0.62
CA VAL A 64 7.27 4.57 -0.56
C VAL A 64 6.43 3.36 -0.22
N GLY A 65 5.46 3.08 -1.06
CA GLY A 65 4.57 1.93 -0.92
C GLY A 65 4.54 1.06 -2.16
N SER A 66 3.85 -0.05 -2.06
CA SER A 66 3.54 -0.96 -3.18
C SER A 66 2.08 -1.38 -3.14
N LEU A 67 1.50 -1.45 -4.33
CA LEU A 67 0.14 -1.96 -4.51
C LEU A 67 0.17 -3.48 -4.56
N GLN A 68 -0.67 -4.11 -3.78
CA GLN A 68 -0.84 -5.56 -3.73
C GLN A 68 -2.27 -5.91 -4.09
N ALA A 69 -2.47 -7.06 -4.73
CA ALA A 69 -3.82 -7.58 -4.91
C ALA A 69 -4.48 -7.83 -3.54
N GLN A 70 -5.79 -7.69 -3.49
CA GLN A 70 -6.53 -8.02 -2.27
C GLN A 70 -6.32 -9.49 -1.92
N GLU A 71 -6.41 -10.36 -2.90
CA GLU A 71 -6.28 -11.80 -2.75
C GLU A 71 -5.67 -12.43 -4.00
N LEU A 72 -4.82 -13.44 -3.78
CA LEU A 72 -4.32 -14.33 -4.81
C LEU A 72 -5.18 -15.60 -4.78
N ILE A 73 -6.05 -15.77 -5.76
CA ILE A 73 -6.97 -16.88 -5.87
C ILE A 73 -6.32 -17.97 -6.73
N ARG A 74 -6.16 -19.16 -6.17
CA ARG A 74 -5.77 -20.34 -6.93
C ARG A 74 -7.02 -21.07 -7.37
N VAL A 75 -7.15 -21.31 -8.65
CA VAL A 75 -8.29 -22.03 -9.24
C VAL A 75 -7.91 -23.50 -9.42
N PRO A 76 -8.36 -24.41 -8.53
CA PRO A 76 -8.00 -25.82 -8.63
C PRO A 76 -8.94 -26.58 -9.56
N ALA A 77 -8.43 -27.64 -10.17
CA ALA A 77 -9.24 -28.71 -10.75
C ALA A 77 -9.95 -29.45 -9.61
N ARG A 78 -11.29 -29.56 -9.65
CA ARG A 78 -12.06 -30.28 -8.62
C ARG A 78 -12.20 -31.75 -8.92
N VAL A 79 -12.03 -32.13 -10.19
CA VAL A 79 -12.07 -33.52 -10.67
C VAL A 79 -10.78 -33.84 -11.42
N ALA A 80 -10.46 -35.14 -11.51
CA ALA A 80 -9.27 -35.61 -12.23
C ALA A 80 -9.61 -35.95 -13.69
N GLY A 81 -8.69 -35.67 -14.61
CA GLY A 81 -8.84 -36.02 -16.02
C GLY A 81 -7.94 -35.23 -16.93
N VAL A 82 -8.10 -35.42 -18.23
CA VAL A 82 -7.37 -34.70 -19.26
C VAL A 82 -8.06 -33.39 -19.58
N ILE A 83 -7.30 -32.29 -19.64
CA ILE A 83 -7.80 -31.00 -20.07
C ILE A 83 -8.13 -31.08 -21.57
N GLN A 84 -9.38 -30.89 -21.93
CA GLN A 84 -9.83 -30.84 -23.30
C GLN A 84 -9.59 -29.46 -23.93
N ASP A 85 -9.83 -28.40 -23.16
CA ASP A 85 -9.78 -27.03 -23.62
C ASP A 85 -9.42 -26.08 -22.46
N VAL A 86 -8.63 -25.02 -22.77
CA VAL A 86 -8.33 -23.90 -21.88
C VAL A 86 -8.75 -22.62 -22.57
N ALA A 87 -9.75 -21.92 -22.03
CA ALA A 87 -10.46 -20.81 -22.63
C ALA A 87 -10.03 -19.43 -22.11
N PHE A 88 -8.76 -19.28 -21.69
CA PHE A 88 -8.20 -18.03 -21.20
C PHE A 88 -6.72 -17.89 -21.54
N HIS A 89 -6.22 -16.64 -21.47
CA HIS A 89 -4.81 -16.29 -21.54
C HIS A 89 -4.39 -15.53 -20.26
N GLU A 90 -3.09 -15.50 -20.02
CA GLU A 90 -2.53 -14.66 -18.95
C GLU A 90 -2.81 -13.19 -19.25
N GLY A 91 -3.21 -12.44 -18.22
CA GLY A 91 -3.64 -11.05 -18.35
C GLY A 91 -5.12 -10.85 -18.69
N ASP A 92 -5.86 -11.91 -19.02
CA ASP A 92 -7.29 -11.80 -19.32
C ASP A 92 -8.08 -11.41 -18.05
N TRP A 93 -9.03 -10.50 -18.25
CA TRP A 93 -10.04 -10.23 -17.25
C TRP A 93 -11.17 -11.25 -17.36
N VAL A 94 -11.49 -11.89 -16.25
CA VAL A 94 -12.58 -12.86 -16.16
C VAL A 94 -13.62 -12.44 -15.13
N THR A 95 -14.88 -12.76 -15.42
CA THR A 95 -15.98 -12.58 -14.48
C THR A 95 -16.15 -13.83 -13.63
N ALA A 96 -16.76 -13.67 -12.46
CA ALA A 96 -17.14 -14.82 -11.64
C ALA A 96 -17.97 -15.82 -12.46
N ASN A 97 -17.76 -17.09 -12.22
CA ASN A 97 -18.44 -18.22 -12.88
C ASN A 97 -18.11 -18.43 -14.37
N ARG A 98 -17.19 -17.66 -14.98
CA ARG A 98 -16.71 -17.92 -16.34
C ARG A 98 -15.96 -19.26 -16.38
N VAL A 99 -16.25 -20.09 -17.37
CA VAL A 99 -15.50 -21.33 -17.62
C VAL A 99 -14.10 -21.01 -18.09
N LEU A 100 -13.10 -21.52 -17.39
CA LEU A 100 -11.69 -21.36 -17.69
C LEU A 100 -11.11 -22.58 -18.41
N ALA A 101 -11.48 -23.79 -17.97
CA ALA A 101 -11.01 -25.02 -18.60
C ALA A 101 -12.07 -26.11 -18.50
N ARG A 102 -11.96 -27.12 -19.36
CA ARG A 102 -12.82 -28.31 -19.38
C ARG A 102 -11.98 -29.57 -19.23
N ILE A 103 -12.37 -30.42 -18.27
CA ILE A 103 -11.67 -31.67 -17.93
C ILE A 103 -12.60 -32.85 -18.24
N ASP A 104 -12.32 -33.60 -19.27
CA ASP A 104 -13.10 -34.79 -19.69
C ASP A 104 -14.63 -34.65 -19.58
N PRO A 105 -15.24 -33.56 -20.08
CA PRO A 105 -16.67 -33.27 -19.78
C PRO A 105 -17.62 -34.36 -20.29
N GLU A 106 -17.28 -35.05 -21.37
CA GLU A 106 -18.11 -36.13 -21.91
C GLU A 106 -18.16 -37.34 -20.97
N ARG A 107 -17.03 -37.73 -20.41
CA ARG A 107 -16.94 -38.82 -19.45
C ARG A 107 -17.83 -38.56 -18.23
N TYR A 108 -17.78 -37.39 -17.67
CA TYR A 108 -18.55 -37.02 -16.49
C TYR A 108 -20.04 -36.88 -16.81
N ARG A 109 -20.41 -36.33 -17.97
CA ARG A 109 -21.81 -36.28 -18.44
C ARG A 109 -22.41 -37.67 -18.62
N LEU A 110 -21.64 -38.59 -19.19
CA LEU A 110 -22.08 -39.98 -19.33
C LEU A 110 -22.26 -40.65 -17.97
N ALA A 111 -21.38 -40.40 -17.00
CA ALA A 111 -21.53 -40.92 -15.64
C ALA A 111 -22.78 -40.36 -14.96
N ALA A 112 -23.08 -39.07 -15.08
CA ALA A 112 -24.31 -38.47 -14.56
C ALA A 112 -25.57 -39.06 -15.22
N THR A 113 -25.55 -39.25 -16.54
CA THR A 113 -26.67 -39.87 -17.27
C THR A 113 -26.91 -41.29 -16.81
N ARG A 114 -25.88 -42.12 -16.60
CA ARG A 114 -25.99 -43.46 -16.05
C ARG A 114 -26.57 -43.49 -14.65
N ALA A 115 -26.12 -42.60 -13.79
CA ALA A 115 -26.61 -42.48 -12.43
C ALA A 115 -28.11 -42.06 -12.40
N ALA A 116 -28.48 -41.13 -13.27
CA ALA A 116 -29.87 -40.70 -13.43
C ALA A 116 -30.79 -41.87 -13.88
N ALA A 117 -30.35 -42.69 -14.85
CA ALA A 117 -31.10 -43.86 -15.30
C ALA A 117 -31.26 -44.93 -14.19
N ALA A 118 -30.19 -45.13 -13.39
CA ALA A 118 -30.26 -46.04 -12.25
C ALA A 118 -31.22 -45.55 -11.16
N LEU A 119 -31.26 -44.26 -10.89
CA LEU A 119 -32.25 -43.68 -9.98
C LEU A 119 -33.68 -43.90 -10.50
N GLN A 120 -33.91 -43.61 -11.77
CA GLN A 120 -35.24 -43.80 -12.39
C GLN A 120 -35.76 -45.26 -12.26
N GLU A 121 -34.89 -46.26 -12.44
CA GLU A 121 -35.18 -47.64 -12.22
C GLU A 121 -35.60 -47.94 -10.76
N ALA A 122 -34.82 -47.40 -9.80
CA ALA A 122 -35.11 -47.59 -8.38
C ALA A 122 -36.41 -46.91 -7.93
N GLU A 123 -36.66 -45.70 -8.45
CA GLU A 123 -37.92 -45.00 -8.21
C GLU A 123 -39.13 -45.75 -8.77
N ALA A 124 -38.99 -46.37 -9.94
CA ALA A 124 -40.06 -47.25 -10.50
C ALA A 124 -40.31 -48.42 -9.58
N LYS A 125 -39.28 -49.10 -9.06
CA LYS A 125 -39.41 -50.19 -8.07
C LYS A 125 -40.05 -49.74 -6.76
N ALA A 126 -39.71 -48.57 -6.27
CA ALA A 126 -40.31 -48.01 -5.05
C ALA A 126 -41.81 -47.69 -5.27
N ASN A 127 -42.16 -47.15 -6.44
CA ASN A 127 -43.54 -46.91 -6.82
C ASN A 127 -44.34 -48.19 -6.98
N GLU A 128 -43.76 -49.24 -7.53
CA GLU A 128 -44.38 -50.58 -7.62
C GLU A 128 -44.66 -51.15 -6.21
N ALA A 129 -43.63 -51.12 -5.33
CA ALA A 129 -43.77 -51.57 -3.95
C ALA A 129 -44.85 -50.79 -3.19
N LYS A 130 -44.88 -49.46 -3.42
CA LYS A 130 -45.93 -48.60 -2.85
C LYS A 130 -47.32 -48.99 -3.35
N ALA A 131 -47.50 -49.14 -4.65
CA ALA A 131 -48.79 -49.55 -5.23
C ALA A 131 -49.24 -50.94 -4.73
N ALA A 132 -48.29 -51.87 -4.53
CA ALA A 132 -48.57 -53.17 -3.94
C ALA A 132 -49.06 -53.06 -2.49
N LEU A 133 -48.43 -52.26 -1.67
CA LEU A 133 -48.83 -51.98 -0.29
C LEU A 133 -50.19 -51.29 -0.24
N ASP A 134 -50.42 -50.25 -1.02
CA ASP A 134 -51.71 -49.53 -1.08
C ASP A 134 -52.87 -50.45 -1.44
N LYS A 135 -52.63 -51.34 -2.41
CA LYS A 135 -53.61 -52.36 -2.77
C LYS A 135 -53.94 -53.31 -1.61
N ARG A 136 -52.94 -53.79 -0.85
CA ARG A 136 -53.12 -54.63 0.32
C ARG A 136 -53.84 -53.90 1.45
N GLN A 137 -53.54 -52.69 1.69
CA GLN A 137 -54.25 -51.87 2.68
C GLN A 137 -55.68 -51.60 2.32
N ALA A 138 -55.98 -51.34 1.03
CA ALA A 138 -57.35 -51.21 0.53
C ALA A 138 -58.15 -52.48 0.65
N LEU A 139 -57.58 -53.69 0.43
CA LEU A 139 -58.25 -55.01 0.63
C LEU A 139 -58.52 -55.22 2.10
N ARG A 140 -57.57 -54.95 3.01
CA ARG A 140 -57.80 -55.13 4.45
C ARG A 140 -58.85 -54.17 5.00
N ALA A 141 -58.98 -52.98 4.46
CA ALA A 141 -60.03 -52.01 4.83
C ALA A 141 -61.48 -52.55 4.46
N LYS A 142 -61.54 -53.38 3.44
CA LYS A 142 -62.85 -54.06 3.05
C LYS A 142 -63.14 -55.19 3.95
N ASP A 143 -62.18 -56.06 4.28
CA ASP A 143 -62.32 -57.18 5.19
C ASP A 143 -61.00 -57.53 5.83
N ALA A 144 -60.93 -57.46 7.18
CA ALA A 144 -59.73 -57.70 7.95
C ALA A 144 -59.16 -59.12 7.85
N GLY A 145 -60.00 -60.09 7.41
CA GLY A 145 -59.61 -61.49 7.21
C GLY A 145 -58.81 -61.73 5.91
N TRP A 146 -58.88 -60.84 4.95
CA TRP A 146 -58.23 -61.02 3.64
C TRP A 146 -56.74 -60.76 3.59
N VAL A 147 -56.18 -59.99 4.54
CA VAL A 147 -54.78 -59.66 4.61
C VAL A 147 -54.31 -59.75 6.06
N THR A 148 -53.30 -60.56 6.33
CA THR A 148 -52.75 -60.73 7.65
C THR A 148 -51.87 -59.51 8.04
N THR A 149 -51.66 -59.31 9.34
CA THR A 149 -50.74 -58.23 9.83
C THR A 149 -49.33 -58.48 9.39
N GLU A 150 -48.85 -59.71 9.37
CA GLU A 150 -47.54 -60.13 8.91
C GLU A 150 -47.31 -59.77 7.43
N GLU A 151 -48.34 -60.06 6.59
CA GLU A 151 -48.27 -59.72 5.17
C GLU A 151 -48.14 -58.21 4.95
N LEU A 152 -48.91 -57.38 5.67
CA LEU A 152 -48.74 -55.91 5.58
C LEU A 152 -47.40 -55.47 6.04
N THR A 153 -46.87 -56.04 7.13
CA THR A 153 -45.51 -55.69 7.63
C THR A 153 -44.46 -56.05 6.58
N ASN A 154 -44.63 -57.17 5.89
CA ASN A 154 -43.72 -57.57 4.79
C ASN A 154 -43.71 -56.55 3.62
N PHE A 155 -44.95 -56.12 3.18
CA PHE A 155 -45.04 -55.10 2.12
C PHE A 155 -44.51 -53.71 2.57
N GLN A 156 -44.70 -53.35 3.84
CA GLN A 156 -44.10 -52.14 4.40
C GLN A 156 -42.57 -52.21 4.40
N ALA A 157 -42.02 -53.36 4.79
CA ALA A 157 -40.56 -53.56 4.76
C ALA A 157 -40.02 -53.53 3.32
N GLN A 158 -40.71 -54.12 2.34
CA GLN A 158 -40.32 -54.03 0.92
C GLN A 158 -40.36 -52.61 0.40
N LEU A 159 -41.40 -51.83 0.72
CA LEU A 159 -41.45 -50.43 0.36
C LEU A 159 -40.31 -49.65 1.00
N ALA A 160 -40.07 -49.84 2.29
CA ALA A 160 -38.96 -49.17 2.99
C ALA A 160 -37.59 -49.50 2.36
N GLN A 161 -37.37 -50.77 1.99
CA GLN A 161 -36.16 -51.20 1.32
C GLN A 161 -36.03 -50.57 -0.07
N ALA A 162 -37.06 -50.50 -0.87
CA ALA A 162 -37.05 -49.89 -2.19
C ALA A 162 -36.84 -48.39 -2.12
N GLN A 163 -37.46 -47.70 -1.14
CA GLN A 163 -37.23 -46.29 -0.89
C GLN A 163 -35.81 -46.00 -0.44
N ALA A 164 -35.21 -46.80 0.42
CA ALA A 164 -33.82 -46.67 0.84
C ALA A 164 -32.85 -46.85 -0.35
N ALA A 165 -33.14 -47.82 -1.25
CA ALA A 165 -32.36 -48.01 -2.47
C ALA A 165 -32.47 -46.81 -3.42
N ALA A 166 -33.66 -46.27 -3.62
CA ALA A 166 -33.86 -45.03 -4.42
C ALA A 166 -33.12 -43.82 -3.80
N ALA A 167 -33.17 -43.68 -2.48
CA ALA A 167 -32.44 -42.61 -1.79
C ALA A 167 -30.92 -42.73 -1.96
N ALA A 168 -30.34 -43.93 -1.89
CA ALA A 168 -28.92 -44.17 -2.12
C ALA A 168 -28.52 -43.85 -3.57
N LEU A 169 -29.33 -44.23 -4.57
CA LEU A 169 -29.06 -43.91 -5.97
C LEU A 169 -29.28 -42.43 -6.30
N LYS A 170 -30.18 -41.75 -5.57
CA LYS A 170 -30.30 -40.29 -5.65
C LYS A 170 -29.01 -39.60 -5.21
N ALA A 171 -28.43 -39.99 -4.09
CA ALA A 171 -27.14 -39.44 -3.64
C ALA A 171 -26.03 -39.73 -4.67
N ALA A 172 -26.01 -40.92 -5.28
CA ALA A 172 -25.05 -41.24 -6.33
C ALA A 172 -25.22 -40.38 -7.60
N LYS A 173 -26.48 -40.11 -8.00
CA LYS A 173 -26.79 -39.18 -9.10
C LYS A 173 -26.34 -37.78 -8.78
N ASP A 174 -26.69 -37.27 -7.61
CA ASP A 174 -26.33 -35.91 -7.19
C ASP A 174 -24.79 -35.72 -7.16
N GLN A 175 -24.05 -36.75 -6.74
CA GLN A 175 -22.58 -36.74 -6.81
C GLN A 175 -22.07 -36.73 -8.26
N ALA A 176 -22.60 -37.57 -9.13
CA ALA A 176 -22.18 -37.60 -10.54
C ALA A 176 -22.49 -36.30 -11.30
N GLU A 177 -23.63 -35.69 -10.99
CA GLU A 177 -23.98 -34.36 -11.53
C GLU A 177 -23.04 -33.26 -11.04
N LYS A 178 -22.67 -33.32 -9.77
CA LYS A 178 -21.67 -32.42 -9.21
C LYS A 178 -20.31 -32.60 -9.88
N ASP A 179 -19.88 -33.85 -10.08
CA ASP A 179 -18.61 -34.13 -10.77
C ASP A 179 -18.66 -33.65 -12.23
N ALA A 180 -19.78 -33.77 -12.92
CA ALA A 180 -20.01 -33.26 -14.25
C ALA A 180 -19.96 -31.72 -14.29
N HIS A 181 -20.52 -31.05 -13.28
CA HIS A 181 -20.40 -29.61 -13.13
C HIS A 181 -18.97 -29.19 -12.83
N ASP A 182 -18.30 -29.88 -11.94
CA ASP A 182 -16.93 -29.60 -11.50
C ASP A 182 -15.88 -29.97 -12.58
N SER A 183 -16.26 -30.70 -13.65
CA SER A 183 -15.45 -30.92 -14.83
C SER A 183 -15.25 -29.64 -15.67
N GLU A 184 -16.09 -28.65 -15.48
CA GLU A 184 -15.88 -27.30 -15.98
C GLU A 184 -15.23 -26.46 -14.87
N VAL A 185 -13.94 -26.21 -14.99
CA VAL A 185 -13.20 -25.33 -14.06
C VAL A 185 -13.65 -23.91 -14.27
N ARG A 186 -14.21 -23.30 -13.25
CA ARG A 186 -14.78 -21.94 -13.32
C ARG A 186 -14.06 -20.97 -12.39
N ALA A 187 -14.03 -19.70 -12.78
CA ALA A 187 -13.53 -18.62 -11.95
C ALA A 187 -14.43 -18.43 -10.72
N GLU A 188 -13.85 -18.48 -9.52
CA GLU A 188 -14.61 -18.30 -8.26
C GLU A 188 -14.99 -16.83 -8.01
N ALA A 189 -14.18 -15.90 -8.49
CA ALA A 189 -14.41 -14.46 -8.38
C ALA A 189 -14.09 -13.77 -9.71
N ALA A 190 -14.46 -12.50 -9.83
CA ALA A 190 -14.00 -11.68 -10.94
C ALA A 190 -12.57 -11.18 -10.67
N GLY A 191 -11.71 -11.22 -11.68
CA GLY A 191 -10.31 -10.83 -11.52
C GLY A 191 -9.52 -10.95 -12.81
N VAL A 192 -8.21 -10.73 -12.71
CA VAL A 192 -7.25 -10.90 -13.80
C VAL A 192 -6.54 -12.24 -13.63
N ILE A 193 -6.40 -12.98 -14.72
CA ILE A 193 -5.56 -14.18 -14.72
C ILE A 193 -4.09 -13.74 -14.63
N ASP A 194 -3.42 -14.20 -13.57
CA ASP A 194 -2.00 -13.90 -13.34
C ASP A 194 -1.12 -14.91 -14.08
N GLN A 195 -1.37 -16.21 -13.88
CA GLN A 195 -0.59 -17.27 -14.50
C GLN A 195 -1.49 -18.42 -14.93
N LYS A 196 -1.18 -19.00 -16.09
CA LYS A 196 -1.71 -20.25 -16.57
C LYS A 196 -0.80 -21.39 -16.09
N LEU A 197 -1.32 -22.31 -15.29
CA LEU A 197 -0.56 -23.40 -14.68
C LEU A 197 -0.82 -24.77 -15.34
N ALA A 198 -1.74 -24.84 -16.29
CA ALA A 198 -2.12 -26.08 -16.93
C ALA A 198 -2.40 -25.89 -18.42
N ASP A 199 -2.04 -26.86 -19.23
CA ASP A 199 -2.16 -26.83 -20.67
C ASP A 199 -3.16 -27.86 -21.21
N THR A 200 -3.73 -27.57 -22.38
CA THR A 200 -4.59 -28.49 -23.13
C THR A 200 -3.87 -29.81 -23.40
N GLY A 201 -4.53 -30.93 -23.16
CA GLY A 201 -3.97 -32.27 -23.28
C GLY A 201 -3.23 -32.79 -22.03
N GLN A 202 -3.01 -31.93 -21.03
CA GLN A 202 -2.41 -32.32 -19.75
C GLN A 202 -3.42 -33.11 -18.89
N TYR A 203 -2.94 -34.16 -18.22
CA TYR A 203 -3.70 -34.85 -17.18
C TYR A 203 -3.54 -34.16 -15.85
N LEU A 204 -4.65 -33.81 -15.19
CA LEU A 204 -4.66 -33.22 -13.86
C LEU A 204 -5.26 -34.15 -12.83
N ALA A 205 -4.66 -34.18 -11.63
CA ALA A 205 -5.29 -34.73 -10.45
C ALA A 205 -6.23 -33.71 -9.80
N ALA A 206 -7.24 -34.17 -9.10
CA ALA A 206 -8.09 -33.26 -8.30
C ALA A 206 -7.23 -32.49 -7.26
N GLY A 207 -7.49 -31.20 -7.11
CA GLY A 207 -6.69 -30.29 -6.27
C GLY A 207 -5.54 -29.58 -6.99
N THR A 208 -5.17 -29.99 -8.21
CA THR A 208 -4.11 -29.32 -8.98
C THR A 208 -4.58 -27.96 -9.46
N ALA A 209 -3.79 -26.90 -9.26
CA ALA A 209 -4.14 -25.56 -9.73
C ALA A 209 -4.06 -25.47 -11.26
N VAL A 210 -5.09 -24.92 -11.88
CA VAL A 210 -5.18 -24.65 -13.33
C VAL A 210 -4.71 -23.26 -13.67
N ALA A 211 -5.01 -22.29 -12.82
CA ALA A 211 -4.63 -20.90 -12.96
C ALA A 211 -4.47 -20.23 -11.59
N THR A 212 -3.74 -19.11 -11.57
CA THR A 212 -3.80 -18.12 -10.49
C THR A 212 -4.51 -16.88 -10.99
N MET A 213 -5.30 -16.27 -10.12
CA MET A 213 -6.07 -15.06 -10.40
C MET A 213 -5.82 -14.02 -9.32
N LEU A 214 -5.87 -12.74 -9.68
CA LEU A 214 -5.76 -11.61 -8.79
C LEU A 214 -7.08 -10.83 -8.79
N ASP A 215 -7.67 -10.61 -7.63
CA ASP A 215 -8.75 -9.61 -7.52
C ASP A 215 -8.12 -8.22 -7.53
N ALA A 216 -8.22 -7.55 -8.67
CA ALA A 216 -7.66 -6.23 -8.90
C ALA A 216 -8.68 -5.09 -8.81
N ARG A 217 -9.94 -5.35 -8.40
CA ARG A 217 -10.97 -4.31 -8.23
C ARG A 217 -10.70 -3.45 -7.01
N LYS A 218 -10.13 -4.07 -5.99
CA LYS A 218 -9.71 -3.43 -4.76
C LYS A 218 -8.29 -3.86 -4.44
N LEU A 219 -7.42 -2.90 -4.21
CA LEU A 219 -6.01 -3.15 -3.96
C LEU A 219 -5.64 -2.78 -2.52
N LYS A 220 -4.60 -3.40 -2.01
CA LYS A 220 -3.95 -3.02 -0.76
C LYS A 220 -2.71 -2.19 -1.10
N LEU A 221 -2.66 -0.97 -0.60
CA LEU A 221 -1.45 -0.17 -0.58
C LEU A 221 -0.71 -0.49 0.72
N SER A 222 0.44 -1.17 0.60
CA SER A 222 1.36 -1.41 1.71
C SER A 222 2.46 -0.37 1.66
N PHE A 223 2.66 0.34 2.77
CA PHE A 223 3.73 1.33 2.93
C PHE A 223 4.26 1.29 4.36
N ARG A 224 5.45 1.82 4.56
CA ARG A 224 6.10 1.83 5.87
C ARG A 224 6.37 3.24 6.32
N VAL A 225 6.13 3.49 7.60
CA VAL A 225 6.36 4.78 8.24
C VAL A 225 7.25 4.60 9.47
N ALA A 226 7.95 5.64 9.89
CA ALA A 226 8.72 5.60 11.12
C ALA A 226 7.79 5.41 12.34
N GLU A 227 8.27 4.71 13.36
CA GLU A 227 7.52 4.45 14.60
C GLU A 227 7.01 5.75 15.27
N SER A 228 7.84 6.82 15.25
CA SER A 228 7.48 8.14 15.74
C SER A 228 6.27 8.75 15.03
N ASP A 229 6.12 8.48 13.74
CA ASP A 229 5.05 9.02 12.91
C ASP A 229 3.81 8.13 12.94
N ALA A 230 4.00 6.81 13.07
CA ALA A 230 2.91 5.85 13.22
C ALA A 230 2.01 6.18 14.42
N SER A 231 2.61 6.65 15.54
CA SER A 231 1.88 7.07 16.74
C SER A 231 1.03 8.33 16.55
N ARG A 232 1.32 9.12 15.51
CA ARG A 232 0.60 10.36 15.15
C ARG A 232 -0.47 10.16 14.09
N LEU A 233 -0.54 8.96 13.50
CA LEU A 233 -1.59 8.64 12.54
C LEU A 233 -2.96 8.70 13.22
N GLY A 234 -3.82 9.59 12.75
CA GLY A 234 -5.21 9.67 13.20
C GLY A 234 -6.01 8.43 12.78
N LYS A 235 -7.28 8.38 13.19
CA LYS A 235 -8.16 7.25 12.84
C LYS A 235 -8.46 7.17 11.32
N ASP A 236 -8.42 8.30 10.64
CA ASP A 236 -8.68 8.39 9.19
C ASP A 236 -7.77 9.49 8.59
N PRO A 237 -6.45 9.20 8.48
CA PRO A 237 -5.54 10.12 7.85
C PRO A 237 -5.82 10.18 6.35
N GLY A 238 -5.85 11.39 5.78
CA GLY A 238 -5.91 11.56 4.34
C GLY A 238 -4.67 10.95 3.69
N ILE A 239 -4.84 9.87 2.94
CA ILE A 239 -3.76 9.22 2.22
C ILE A 239 -3.96 9.46 0.74
N THR A 240 -2.98 10.11 0.13
CA THR A 240 -2.89 10.26 -1.31
C THR A 240 -1.60 9.59 -1.82
N PHE A 241 -1.63 9.11 -3.05
CA PHE A 241 -0.45 8.50 -3.64
C PHE A 241 -0.41 8.70 -5.15
N ARG A 242 0.79 8.64 -5.70
CA ARG A 242 1.06 8.72 -7.13
C ARG A 242 1.84 7.50 -7.58
N VAL A 243 1.51 7.00 -8.76
CA VAL A 243 2.18 5.85 -9.39
C VAL A 243 2.98 6.37 -10.57
N LYS A 244 4.28 6.05 -10.63
CA LYS A 244 5.17 6.53 -11.71
C LYS A 244 4.71 6.11 -13.11
N GLY A 245 4.03 4.97 -13.22
CA GLY A 245 3.48 4.48 -14.48
C GLY A 245 2.25 5.26 -14.98
N ILE A 246 1.65 6.14 -14.16
CA ILE A 246 0.46 6.94 -14.49
C ILE A 246 0.73 8.39 -14.09
N PRO A 247 1.49 9.14 -14.91
CA PRO A 247 1.88 10.50 -14.58
C PRO A 247 0.67 11.44 -14.53
N GLY A 248 0.71 12.40 -13.60
CA GLY A 248 -0.29 13.46 -13.47
C GLY A 248 -1.58 13.06 -12.76
N LYS A 249 -1.74 11.78 -12.34
CA LYS A 249 -2.92 11.33 -11.60
C LYS A 249 -2.58 11.06 -10.13
N GLU A 250 -3.42 11.56 -9.26
CA GLU A 250 -3.36 11.34 -7.82
C GLU A 250 -4.51 10.42 -7.40
N PHE A 251 -4.20 9.45 -6.57
CA PHE A 251 -5.14 8.46 -6.08
C PHE A 251 -5.30 8.61 -4.57
N HIS A 252 -6.44 8.17 -4.07
CA HIS A 252 -6.76 8.18 -2.64
C HIS A 252 -6.76 6.76 -2.08
N ALA A 253 -6.38 6.63 -0.81
CA ALA A 253 -6.43 5.39 -0.10
C ALA A 253 -7.02 5.59 1.31
N THR A 254 -7.69 4.57 1.83
CA THR A 254 -8.28 4.58 3.17
C THR A 254 -7.49 3.65 4.08
N LEU A 255 -6.89 4.18 5.14
CA LEU A 255 -6.14 3.38 6.11
C LEU A 255 -7.07 2.41 6.82
N PHE A 256 -6.68 1.14 6.88
CA PHE A 256 -7.44 0.14 7.65
C PHE A 256 -6.59 -0.62 8.66
N HIS A 257 -5.26 -0.57 8.53
CA HIS A 257 -4.37 -1.27 9.45
C HIS A 257 -3.07 -0.51 9.65
N VAL A 258 -2.67 -0.39 10.92
CA VAL A 258 -1.34 0.07 11.34
C VAL A 258 -0.74 -1.07 12.14
N GLY A 259 0.44 -1.53 11.76
CA GLY A 259 1.12 -2.62 12.42
C GLY A 259 1.34 -2.36 13.90
N GLY A 260 1.06 -3.35 14.75
CA GLY A 260 1.27 -3.27 16.20
C GLY A 260 2.73 -3.46 16.62
N THR A 261 3.63 -3.77 15.67
CA THR A 261 5.05 -3.99 15.91
C THR A 261 5.88 -3.22 14.89
N SER A 262 6.99 -2.64 15.34
CA SER A 262 8.00 -2.08 14.46
C SER A 262 9.04 -3.15 14.10
N ASP A 263 9.56 -3.08 12.88
CA ASP A 263 10.69 -3.88 12.44
C ASP A 263 11.95 -3.48 13.24
N PRO A 264 12.61 -4.39 13.97
CA PRO A 264 13.74 -4.05 14.84
C PRO A 264 14.95 -3.47 14.08
N GLY A 265 15.15 -3.84 12.82
CA GLY A 265 16.28 -3.40 12.00
C GLY A 265 16.07 -2.01 11.42
N THR A 266 14.85 -1.70 10.97
CA THR A 266 14.53 -0.44 10.28
C THR A 266 13.78 0.56 11.15
N ARG A 267 13.20 0.13 12.27
CA ARG A 267 12.29 0.89 13.15
C ARG A 267 11.09 1.47 12.40
N MET A 268 10.63 0.74 11.40
CA MET A 268 9.46 1.11 10.62
C MET A 268 8.25 0.25 10.98
N VAL A 269 7.09 0.87 10.92
CA VAL A 269 5.78 0.22 11.11
C VAL A 269 5.13 0.08 9.75
N GLU A 270 4.61 -1.11 9.45
CA GLU A 270 3.84 -1.35 8.23
C GLU A 270 2.43 -0.81 8.37
N CYS A 271 1.99 -0.08 7.36
CA CYS A 271 0.64 0.44 7.23
C CYS A 271 -0.01 -0.13 5.98
N LEU A 272 -1.29 -0.48 6.10
CA LEU A 272 -2.09 -0.99 4.98
C LEU A 272 -3.30 -0.09 4.76
N ALA A 273 -3.51 0.30 3.51
CA ALA A 273 -4.66 1.10 3.10
C ALA A 273 -5.39 0.46 1.93
N TRP A 274 -6.72 0.60 1.90
CA TRP A 274 -7.54 0.17 0.78
C TRP A 274 -7.53 1.21 -0.33
N VAL A 275 -7.44 0.72 -1.55
CA VAL A 275 -7.50 1.50 -2.78
C VAL A 275 -8.59 0.93 -3.68
N GLU A 276 -9.58 1.74 -4.01
CA GLU A 276 -10.58 1.37 -5.01
C GLU A 276 -9.98 1.52 -6.42
N ASN A 277 -10.15 0.49 -7.24
CA ASN A 277 -9.60 0.41 -8.59
C ASN A 277 -10.69 0.01 -9.60
N ALA A 278 -11.81 0.75 -9.57
CA ALA A 278 -12.95 0.48 -10.45
C ALA A 278 -12.56 0.55 -11.94
N ASP A 279 -11.73 1.53 -12.30
CA ASP A 279 -11.26 1.76 -13.66
C ASP A 279 -10.13 0.82 -14.10
N ARG A 280 -9.61 -0.01 -13.17
CA ARG A 280 -8.55 -0.99 -13.42
C ARG A 280 -7.25 -0.41 -13.96
N GLU A 281 -7.00 0.86 -13.70
CA GLU A 281 -5.76 1.54 -14.12
C GLU A 281 -4.55 1.11 -13.30
N LEU A 282 -4.79 0.80 -12.02
CA LEU A 282 -3.76 0.36 -11.10
C LEU A 282 -3.52 -1.15 -11.23
N ARG A 283 -2.26 -1.54 -11.21
CA ARG A 283 -1.87 -2.96 -11.25
C ARG A 283 -1.20 -3.37 -9.95
N PRO A 284 -1.49 -4.57 -9.42
CA PRO A 284 -0.68 -5.15 -8.35
C PRO A 284 0.80 -5.16 -8.74
N GLY A 285 1.69 -4.89 -7.79
CA GLY A 285 3.12 -4.75 -8.04
C GLY A 285 3.59 -3.35 -8.37
N ASN A 286 2.71 -2.39 -8.66
CA ASN A 286 3.11 -1.01 -8.88
C ASN A 286 3.65 -0.39 -7.58
N PHE A 287 4.76 0.34 -7.72
CA PHE A 287 5.26 1.21 -6.64
C PHE A 287 4.53 2.54 -6.64
N ALA A 288 4.33 3.07 -5.43
CA ALA A 288 3.60 4.28 -5.21
C ALA A 288 4.38 5.22 -4.28
N ASP A 289 4.46 6.50 -4.65
CA ASP A 289 4.90 7.56 -3.75
C ASP A 289 3.68 8.01 -2.94
N VAL A 290 3.69 7.71 -1.64
CA VAL A 290 2.55 7.89 -0.73
C VAL A 290 2.77 9.15 0.09
N THR A 291 1.74 9.97 0.20
CA THR A 291 1.68 11.13 1.08
C THR A 291 0.56 10.91 2.09
N VAL A 292 0.91 10.92 3.37
CA VAL A 292 -0.05 10.73 4.46
C VAL A 292 -0.18 12.02 5.24
N ALA A 293 -1.39 12.53 5.36
CA ALA A 293 -1.69 13.67 6.21
C ALA A 293 -1.68 13.22 7.68
N LEU A 294 -0.83 13.83 8.51
CA LEU A 294 -0.70 13.50 9.93
C LEU A 294 -1.62 14.37 10.80
N GLU A 295 -1.40 15.66 10.75
CA GLU A 295 -2.03 16.62 11.65
C GLU A 295 -2.20 17.97 10.93
N THR A 296 -3.30 18.63 11.18
CA THR A 296 -3.46 20.03 10.80
C THR A 296 -3.37 20.90 12.04
N ARG A 297 -2.31 21.70 12.15
CA ARG A 297 -2.16 22.69 13.20
C ARG A 297 -2.70 24.02 12.72
N LYS A 298 -3.67 24.55 13.46
CA LYS A 298 -4.29 25.83 13.16
C LYS A 298 -3.48 26.97 13.77
N GLY A 299 -3.29 28.02 12.97
CA GLY A 299 -2.64 29.23 13.46
C GLY A 299 -1.13 29.11 13.71
N SER A 300 -0.43 28.20 13.04
CA SER A 300 1.03 28.06 13.14
C SER A 300 1.75 29.22 12.45
N LEU A 301 2.85 29.68 13.06
CA LEU A 301 3.77 30.64 12.44
C LEU A 301 4.70 29.89 11.47
N VAL A 302 4.64 30.24 10.20
CA VAL A 302 5.46 29.57 9.17
C VAL A 302 6.29 30.62 8.43
N VAL A 303 7.57 30.33 8.32
CA VAL A 303 8.52 31.13 7.54
C VAL A 303 9.20 30.27 6.48
N PRO A 304 9.64 30.84 5.35
CA PRO A 304 10.45 30.12 4.39
C PRO A 304 11.74 29.60 5.05
N GLN A 305 12.21 28.42 4.64
CA GLN A 305 13.43 27.81 5.19
C GLN A 305 14.65 28.73 5.01
N THR A 306 14.66 29.59 4.01
CA THR A 306 15.72 30.59 3.76
C THR A 306 15.81 31.65 4.85
N ALA A 307 14.78 31.89 5.64
CA ALA A 307 14.77 32.82 6.76
C ALA A 307 15.45 32.27 8.02
N VAL A 308 15.77 30.97 8.04
CA VAL A 308 16.30 30.26 9.20
C VAL A 308 17.77 29.88 8.94
N LEU A 309 18.64 30.29 9.84
CA LEU A 309 20.07 29.98 9.75
C LEU A 309 20.49 28.98 10.83
N PRO A 310 21.15 27.88 10.46
CA PRO A 310 21.72 26.96 11.44
C PRO A 310 22.95 27.56 12.10
N THR A 311 23.08 27.38 13.42
CA THR A 311 24.23 27.77 14.22
C THR A 311 24.65 26.66 15.16
N ASP A 312 25.81 26.73 15.77
CA ASP A 312 26.32 25.75 16.74
C ASP A 312 25.39 25.56 17.97
N ARG A 313 24.52 26.53 18.24
CA ARG A 313 23.60 26.57 19.38
C ARG A 313 22.13 26.34 18.99
N GLY A 314 21.85 25.98 17.76
CA GLY A 314 20.48 25.77 17.25
C GLY A 314 20.20 26.68 16.04
N PHE A 315 18.95 27.06 15.88
CA PHE A 315 18.52 27.88 14.74
C PHE A 315 18.30 29.35 15.16
N VAL A 316 18.63 30.27 14.25
CA VAL A 316 18.39 31.68 14.46
C VAL A 316 17.70 32.30 13.25
N GLY A 317 16.96 33.37 13.47
CA GLY A 317 16.40 34.23 12.45
C GLY A 317 16.69 35.68 12.74
N PHE A 318 16.69 36.50 11.70
CA PHE A 318 16.81 37.95 11.83
C PHE A 318 15.45 38.61 11.65
N VAL A 319 15.07 39.42 12.64
CA VAL A 319 13.82 40.18 12.66
C VAL A 319 14.13 41.63 12.56
N LEU A 320 13.37 42.38 11.78
CA LEU A 320 13.49 43.84 11.70
C LEU A 320 12.88 44.45 12.96
N LYS A 321 13.70 45.10 13.77
CA LYS A 321 13.30 45.80 14.99
C LYS A 321 12.62 47.13 14.65
N ASP A 322 13.30 47.91 13.77
CA ASP A 322 12.86 49.16 13.19
C ASP A 322 13.03 49.04 11.67
N ASP A 323 12.75 50.09 10.89
CA ASP A 323 12.93 50.04 9.43
C ASP A 323 14.41 49.87 8.95
N THR A 324 15.38 49.94 9.85
CA THR A 324 16.79 49.90 9.50
C THR A 324 17.64 48.97 10.36
N HIS A 325 17.17 48.52 11.51
CA HIS A 325 17.95 47.67 12.43
C HIS A 325 17.41 46.27 12.52
N VAL A 326 18.30 45.29 12.64
CA VAL A 326 17.94 43.88 12.77
C VAL A 326 18.26 43.36 14.17
N GLU A 327 17.39 42.50 14.64
CA GLU A 327 17.54 41.73 15.89
C GLU A 327 17.70 40.27 15.57
N LYS A 328 18.75 39.67 16.13
CA LYS A 328 18.97 38.21 16.02
C LYS A 328 18.17 37.49 17.11
N ARG A 329 17.25 36.59 16.73
CA ARG A 329 16.45 35.80 17.66
C ARG A 329 16.72 34.31 17.50
N SER A 330 16.84 33.61 18.62
CA SER A 330 16.89 32.15 18.64
C SER A 330 15.52 31.59 18.32
N LEU A 331 15.48 30.64 17.39
CA LEU A 331 14.23 30.03 16.92
C LEU A 331 14.19 28.58 17.34
N ARG A 332 13.05 28.19 17.88
CA ARG A 332 12.72 26.77 18.05
C ARG A 332 11.81 26.36 16.91
N LEU A 333 12.31 25.46 16.06
CA LEU A 333 11.59 25.01 14.89
C LEU A 333 10.65 23.86 15.22
N GLY A 334 9.54 23.81 14.52
CA GLY A 334 8.63 22.67 14.45
C GLY A 334 8.91 21.83 13.22
N LEU A 335 7.86 21.48 12.51
CA LEU A 335 7.92 20.61 11.34
C LEU A 335 8.08 21.44 10.05
N PHE A 336 8.65 20.79 9.03
CA PHE A 336 8.73 21.37 7.70
C PHE A 336 7.42 21.21 6.94
N THR A 337 7.03 22.21 6.16
CA THR A 337 5.83 22.17 5.33
C THR A 337 6.17 21.75 3.91
N GLN A 338 5.20 21.20 3.17
CA GLN A 338 5.42 20.73 1.78
C GLN A 338 5.82 21.84 0.80
N ASP A 339 5.42 23.06 1.07
CA ASP A 339 5.73 24.26 0.27
C ASP A 339 7.08 24.91 0.60
N GLY A 340 7.97 24.21 1.31
CA GLY A 340 9.31 24.67 1.64
C GLY A 340 9.37 25.69 2.80
N GLY A 341 8.29 25.78 3.58
CA GLY A 341 8.27 26.52 4.84
C GLY A 341 8.74 25.68 6.04
N VAL A 342 8.98 26.33 7.14
CA VAL A 342 9.24 25.72 8.45
C VAL A 342 8.40 26.39 9.52
N GLU A 343 7.78 25.58 10.36
CA GLU A 343 7.04 26.07 11.53
C GLU A 343 8.01 26.61 12.58
N VAL A 344 7.67 27.74 13.15
CA VAL A 344 8.41 28.32 14.28
C VAL A 344 7.54 28.24 15.53
N LEU A 345 7.99 27.44 16.49
CA LEU A 345 7.28 27.21 17.75
C LEU A 345 7.55 28.33 18.76
N GLU A 346 8.78 28.84 18.78
CA GLU A 346 9.22 29.91 19.71
C GLU A 346 10.21 30.83 19.01
N GLY A 347 10.20 32.11 19.37
CA GLY A 347 11.17 33.15 18.91
C GLY A 347 10.56 34.15 17.94
N LEU A 348 9.38 33.93 17.39
CA LEU A 348 8.66 34.87 16.52
C LEU A 348 7.23 35.13 17.04
N GLN A 349 6.70 36.27 16.64
CA GLN A 349 5.30 36.66 16.91
C GLN A 349 4.59 36.98 15.59
N PRO A 350 3.25 36.84 15.54
CA PRO A 350 2.47 37.29 14.39
C PRO A 350 2.70 38.77 14.12
N GLY A 351 3.00 39.10 12.87
CA GLY A 351 3.33 40.48 12.48
C GLY A 351 4.81 40.84 12.49
N ASP A 352 5.67 39.97 13.02
CA ASP A 352 7.14 40.17 12.92
C ASP A 352 7.57 40.22 11.46
N ARG A 353 8.54 41.09 11.16
CA ARG A 353 9.14 41.24 9.83
C ARG A 353 10.47 40.47 9.79
N VAL A 354 10.46 39.28 9.21
CA VAL A 354 11.61 38.36 9.15
C VAL A 354 12.36 38.51 7.84
N ILE A 355 13.69 38.52 7.91
CA ILE A 355 14.56 38.58 6.73
C ILE A 355 14.64 37.19 6.08
N VAL A 356 14.23 37.13 4.83
CA VAL A 356 14.22 35.89 4.03
C VAL A 356 15.37 35.74 3.07
N ARG A 357 16.00 36.89 2.67
CA ARG A 357 17.21 36.92 1.85
C ARG A 357 18.16 38.01 2.33
N GLY A 358 19.47 37.79 2.17
CA GLY A 358 20.53 38.68 2.63
C GLY A 358 20.98 38.43 4.08
N SER A 359 20.44 37.43 4.73
CA SER A 359 20.69 37.12 6.17
C SER A 359 22.10 36.61 6.46
N SER A 360 22.84 36.03 5.47
CA SER A 360 24.16 35.40 5.68
C SER A 360 25.30 36.34 6.05
N THR A 361 25.15 37.62 5.74
CA THR A 361 26.16 38.67 6.01
C THR A 361 25.83 39.58 7.21
N LEU A 362 24.66 39.33 7.83
CA LEU A 362 24.17 40.15 8.92
C LEU A 362 24.75 39.72 10.27
N THR A 363 25.06 40.73 11.06
CA THR A 363 25.41 40.59 12.47
C THR A 363 24.36 41.29 13.33
N GLU A 364 24.39 41.08 14.63
CA GLU A 364 23.54 41.78 15.57
C GLU A 364 23.72 43.28 15.41
N ASP A 365 22.65 44.05 15.31
CA ASP A 365 22.65 45.53 15.05
C ASP A 365 23.13 45.98 13.64
N SER A 366 23.18 45.12 12.65
CA SER A 366 23.43 45.50 11.25
C SER A 366 22.36 46.49 10.74
N ILE A 367 22.79 47.52 9.98
CA ILE A 367 21.90 48.46 9.31
C ILE A 367 21.52 47.86 7.96
N VAL A 368 20.21 47.76 7.69
CA VAL A 368 19.65 47.14 6.48
C VAL A 368 18.70 48.09 5.73
N THR A 369 18.56 47.87 4.44
CA THR A 369 17.51 48.49 3.63
C THR A 369 16.50 47.41 3.23
N PRO A 370 15.29 47.45 3.80
CA PRO A 370 14.27 46.45 3.50
C PRO A 370 13.71 46.64 2.11
N THR A 371 13.63 45.57 1.36
CA THR A 371 12.88 45.43 0.10
C THR A 371 11.78 44.39 0.28
N THR A 372 10.62 44.67 -0.30
CA THR A 372 9.55 43.70 -0.29
C THR A 372 9.87 42.56 -1.29
N PRO A 373 9.69 41.31 -0.95
CA PRO A 373 9.93 40.24 -1.91
C PRO A 373 9.02 40.41 -3.12
N GLU A 374 9.58 40.35 -4.30
CA GLU A 374 8.81 40.27 -5.54
C GLU A 374 8.10 38.88 -5.55
N ALA A 375 6.77 38.88 -5.61
CA ALA A 375 6.01 37.66 -5.65
C ALA A 375 6.43 36.86 -6.89
N THR A 376 7.20 35.79 -6.68
CA THR A 376 7.50 34.84 -7.75
C THR A 376 6.23 34.09 -8.11
N PRO A 377 5.83 34.02 -9.40
CA PRO A 377 4.60 33.43 -9.89
C PRO A 377 4.48 31.92 -9.65
#